data_7fc0a017b8f12e37c1da15f423f3ca26
#
_entry.id   7fc0a017b8f12e37c1da15f423f3ca26
#
_cell.length_a   1.000
_cell.length_b   1.000
_cell.length_c   1.000
_cell.angle_alpha   90.00
_cell.angle_beta   90.00
_cell.angle_gamma   90.00
#
_symmetry.space_group_name_H-M   'P 1'
#
loop_
_entity.id
_entity.type
_entity.pdbx_description
1 polymer ?
#
loop_
_entity_poly.entity_id
_entity_poly.type
_entity_poly.pdbx_seq_one_letter_code
_entity_poly.pdbx_strand_id
1 'polypeptide(L)'
;MKMKLVRIISAVLFVLLLSPCVFAAENAGTVFEDITKNDIYAAVYEADIVSLRSALDCGLITSRELTGIYLDRIEKFGVAKKCFITLCDNALDEADKRDAAIAAGTAEGTLFGIPVVVKDNIEYAGYPTTNGKKKDGSVSATNAAVVQYLLDEGAVILGKTNMSTEAQEARITISRAVGETTNAYDSGMAAGGSSGGTAVSVSLNLAAAGLGTDTNASLRYPAVLNGCVSLRSTFDLVSREGVIKLNGKRDVAGAITRTVYDQAVMLDAITGGIYNFTKRLDPDRLKGARLGVIKELSYPYGSSDRSSANFDPEISAAFENALSELTECGAEIVEVSMPRIFSMSASCNETYANAAAAKEKFYSEYRTLFESENLTAVIFPSCVTAPLYTGVTSDGALKVYRQTSVTNLSLIAPQLGVPEMTVQTGLHSRNAGMGIEFAGLRGDDQKILDLAYSYTARYDHRTVPEYAENLYGAARYSMSEIVSRYIVFTTPKTSGSSAVSSPEDSSAKTENTGSAAVTETDRDQPNRTANKVTVICIAGVSVCILICLSANIRNSRMRKRRRRSRRRR
;
A
#
# COMPACT_ATOMS: atom_id res chain seq x y z
N MET A 1 15.09 51.24 -25.64
CA MET A 1 15.19 51.40 -24.18
C MET A 1 14.08 50.66 -23.40
N LYS A 2 12.81 50.70 -23.85
CA LYS A 2 11.69 50.01 -23.16
C LYS A 2 11.80 48.47 -23.10
N MET A 3 12.34 47.81 -24.15
CA MET A 3 12.50 46.34 -24.17
C MET A 3 13.60 45.80 -23.24
N LYS A 4 14.66 46.57 -22.95
CA LYS A 4 15.70 46.14 -22.00
C LYS A 4 15.23 46.27 -20.55
N LEU A 5 14.37 47.27 -20.27
CA LEU A 5 13.81 47.47 -18.93
C LEU A 5 12.81 46.35 -18.55
N VAL A 6 11.99 45.87 -19.49
CA VAL A 6 11.07 44.77 -19.30
C VAL A 6 11.81 43.44 -19.05
N ARG A 7 12.93 43.20 -19.73
CA ARG A 7 13.76 42.01 -19.50
C ARG A 7 14.48 42.04 -18.13
N ILE A 8 14.90 43.22 -17.68
CA ILE A 8 15.52 43.39 -16.35
C ILE A 8 14.47 43.19 -15.26
N ILE A 9 13.27 43.77 -15.42
CA ILE A 9 12.17 43.58 -14.46
C ILE A 9 11.71 42.12 -14.42
N SER A 10 11.61 41.42 -15.54
CA SER A 10 11.29 39.99 -15.56
C SER A 10 12.38 39.13 -14.93
N ALA A 11 13.67 39.48 -15.11
CA ALA A 11 14.77 38.76 -14.48
C ALA A 11 14.81 38.99 -12.97
N VAL A 12 14.53 40.20 -12.50
CA VAL A 12 14.46 40.55 -11.06
C VAL A 12 13.22 39.91 -10.42
N LEU A 13 12.06 39.89 -11.11
CA LEU A 13 10.87 39.18 -10.61
C LEU A 13 11.09 37.65 -10.58
N PHE A 14 11.84 37.09 -11.55
CA PHE A 14 12.18 35.66 -11.58
C PHE A 14 13.15 35.28 -10.46
N VAL A 15 14.12 36.15 -10.13
CA VAL A 15 15.03 35.97 -8.99
C VAL A 15 14.28 36.14 -7.66
N LEU A 16 13.28 37.02 -7.58
CA LEU A 16 12.45 37.20 -6.39
C LEU A 16 11.41 36.06 -6.19
N LEU A 17 11.06 35.34 -7.25
CA LEU A 17 10.18 34.16 -7.17
C LEU A 17 10.94 32.85 -6.89
N LEU A 18 12.27 32.82 -7.14
CA LEU A 18 13.15 31.70 -6.73
C LEU A 18 13.71 31.87 -5.31
N SER A 19 13.51 33.05 -4.69
CA SER A 19 14.04 33.39 -3.37
C SER A 19 13.46 32.60 -2.18
N PRO A 20 12.22 32.08 -2.19
CA PRO A 20 11.71 31.37 -1.01
C PRO A 20 12.43 30.05 -0.72
N CYS A 21 12.88 29.31 -1.77
CA CYS A 21 13.55 28.04 -1.56
C CYS A 21 15.01 28.17 -1.09
N VAL A 22 15.73 29.22 -1.54
CA VAL A 22 17.11 29.47 -1.11
C VAL A 22 17.16 30.12 0.26
N PHE A 23 16.20 31.04 0.58
CA PHE A 23 16.08 31.63 1.90
C PHE A 23 15.54 30.64 2.96
N ALA A 24 14.74 29.64 2.55
CA ALA A 24 14.29 28.58 3.44
C ALA A 24 15.44 27.65 3.85
N ALA A 25 16.40 27.39 2.96
CA ALA A 25 17.54 26.53 3.25
C ALA A 25 18.54 27.16 4.26
N GLU A 26 18.75 28.49 4.20
CA GLU A 26 19.61 29.19 5.18
C GLU A 26 18.94 29.38 6.55
N ASN A 27 17.60 29.48 6.60
CA ASN A 27 16.86 29.57 7.86
C ASN A 27 16.41 28.20 8.41
N ALA A 28 16.45 27.14 7.62
CA ALA A 28 16.14 25.79 8.09
C ALA A 28 17.10 25.33 9.21
N GLY A 29 18.33 25.87 9.26
CA GLY A 29 19.32 25.55 10.28
C GLY A 29 18.99 26.02 11.70
N THR A 30 18.01 26.93 11.88
CA THR A 30 17.72 27.51 13.19
C THR A 30 16.37 27.13 13.78
N VAL A 31 15.56 26.33 13.11
CA VAL A 31 14.17 26.09 13.50
C VAL A 31 13.82 24.64 13.76
N PHE A 32 14.61 23.72 13.27
CA PHE A 32 14.57 22.32 13.67
C PHE A 32 15.68 22.04 14.70
N GLU A 33 15.80 22.84 15.76
CA GLU A 33 16.82 22.63 16.80
C GLU A 33 16.78 21.20 17.40
N ASP A 34 15.67 20.48 17.22
CA ASP A 34 15.46 19.14 17.75
C ASP A 34 15.39 18.02 16.71
N ILE A 35 15.29 18.32 15.39
CA ILE A 35 15.24 17.32 14.32
C ILE A 35 16.56 17.26 13.55
N THR A 36 17.27 16.16 13.68
CA THR A 36 18.54 15.93 13.00
C THR A 36 18.34 15.19 11.67
N LYS A 37 19.36 15.18 10.80
CA LYS A 37 19.36 14.37 9.59
C LYS A 37 19.18 12.88 9.90
N ASN A 38 19.71 12.41 11.03
CA ASN A 38 19.53 11.03 11.49
C ASN A 38 18.07 10.73 11.85
N ASP A 39 17.33 11.68 12.41
CA ASP A 39 15.90 11.51 12.69
C ASP A 39 15.09 11.36 11.41
N ILE A 40 15.45 12.14 10.37
CA ILE A 40 14.82 12.02 9.04
C ILE A 40 15.10 10.63 8.44
N TYR A 41 16.34 10.14 8.52
CA TYR A 41 16.69 8.81 8.03
C TYR A 41 16.02 7.70 8.84
N ALA A 42 15.95 7.85 10.16
CA ALA A 42 15.22 6.93 11.02
C ALA A 42 13.72 6.89 10.68
N ALA A 43 13.13 8.04 10.31
CA ALA A 43 11.71 8.16 9.96
C ALA A 43 11.35 7.58 8.58
N VAL A 44 12.32 7.19 7.74
CA VAL A 44 12.07 6.44 6.50
C VAL A 44 11.53 5.04 6.81
N TYR A 45 11.90 4.48 7.96
CA TYR A 45 11.42 3.19 8.41
C TYR A 45 9.91 3.23 8.69
N GLU A 46 9.15 2.34 8.06
CA GLU A 46 7.66 2.28 8.09
C GLU A 46 6.96 3.51 7.47
N ALA A 47 7.67 4.45 6.85
CA ALA A 47 7.02 5.58 6.18
C ALA A 47 6.18 5.13 4.99
N ASP A 48 5.00 5.74 4.82
CA ASP A 48 4.16 5.57 3.65
C ASP A 48 4.69 6.38 2.44
N ILE A 49 4.19 6.04 1.25
CA ILE A 49 4.61 6.67 -0.01
C ILE A 49 4.36 8.18 0.00
N VAL A 50 3.23 8.62 0.55
CA VAL A 50 2.85 10.04 0.54
C VAL A 50 3.75 10.86 1.45
N SER A 51 4.09 10.34 2.63
CA SER A 51 5.03 10.98 3.56
C SER A 51 6.44 11.05 2.98
N LEU A 52 6.91 9.98 2.33
CA LEU A 52 8.20 9.96 1.63
C LEU A 52 8.21 10.95 0.46
N ARG A 53 7.14 10.98 -0.35
CA ARG A 53 7.02 11.91 -1.46
C ARG A 53 7.02 13.38 -0.99
N SER A 54 6.30 13.65 0.08
CA SER A 54 6.26 14.98 0.70
C SER A 54 7.62 15.40 1.27
N ALA A 55 8.37 14.45 1.86
CA ALA A 55 9.72 14.72 2.34
C ALA A 55 10.70 15.06 1.20
N LEU A 56 10.58 14.39 0.04
CA LEU A 56 11.33 14.71 -1.18
C LEU A 56 10.95 16.10 -1.71
N ASP A 57 9.65 16.45 -1.77
CA ASP A 57 9.18 17.76 -2.21
C ASP A 57 9.60 18.90 -1.30
N CYS A 58 9.70 18.65 -0.01
CA CYS A 58 10.20 19.60 0.99
C CYS A 58 11.73 19.68 1.01
N GLY A 59 12.46 18.85 0.28
CA GLY A 59 13.93 18.78 0.32
C GLY A 59 14.50 18.28 1.66
N LEU A 60 13.70 17.61 2.47
CA LEU A 60 14.13 17.01 3.74
C LEU A 60 15.07 15.82 3.51
N ILE A 61 14.83 15.08 2.45
CA ILE A 61 15.65 13.97 1.96
C ILE A 61 15.71 14.03 0.43
N THR A 62 16.82 13.59 -0.16
CA THR A 62 16.93 13.43 -1.61
C THR A 62 16.50 12.03 -2.04
N SER A 63 16.13 11.85 -3.32
CA SER A 63 15.84 10.53 -3.88
C SER A 63 17.06 9.61 -3.81
N ARG A 64 18.27 10.16 -4.01
CA ARG A 64 19.52 9.42 -3.85
C ARG A 64 19.73 8.93 -2.42
N GLU A 65 19.51 9.79 -1.41
CA GLU A 65 19.62 9.42 0.00
C GLU A 65 18.59 8.34 0.35
N LEU A 66 17.33 8.54 -0.06
CA LEU A 66 16.24 7.58 0.16
C LEU A 66 16.54 6.23 -0.49
N THR A 67 17.02 6.22 -1.75
CA THR A 67 17.44 5.02 -2.47
C THR A 67 18.61 4.34 -1.76
N GLY A 68 19.61 5.11 -1.30
CA GLY A 68 20.74 4.60 -0.52
C GLY A 68 20.31 3.88 0.75
N ILE A 69 19.41 4.48 1.53
CA ILE A 69 18.86 3.86 2.76
C ILE A 69 18.25 2.49 2.45
N TYR A 70 17.46 2.36 1.38
CA TYR A 70 16.87 1.08 1.00
C TYR A 70 17.91 0.07 0.49
N LEU A 71 18.93 0.51 -0.27
CA LEU A 71 20.02 -0.36 -0.72
C LEU A 71 20.86 -0.90 0.45
N ASP A 72 21.18 -0.07 1.44
CA ASP A 72 21.87 -0.48 2.67
C ASP A 72 21.06 -1.53 3.42
N ARG A 73 19.74 -1.36 3.48
CA ARG A 73 18.85 -2.35 4.09
C ARG A 73 18.78 -3.66 3.29
N ILE A 74 18.78 -3.56 1.95
CA ILE A 74 18.82 -4.73 1.08
C ILE A 74 20.12 -5.52 1.31
N GLU A 75 21.26 -4.85 1.39
CA GLU A 75 22.55 -5.48 1.67
C GLU A 75 22.53 -6.20 3.03
N LYS A 76 22.07 -5.52 4.08
CA LYS A 76 22.06 -6.06 5.45
C LYS A 76 21.06 -7.19 5.64
N PHE A 77 19.85 -7.08 5.12
CA PHE A 77 18.74 -7.98 5.44
C PHE A 77 18.22 -8.77 4.23
N GLY A 78 18.16 -8.14 3.05
CA GLY A 78 17.53 -8.70 1.86
C GLY A 78 18.32 -9.85 1.25
N VAL A 79 19.65 -9.78 1.31
CA VAL A 79 20.57 -10.82 0.81
C VAL A 79 20.40 -12.11 1.63
N ALA A 80 20.40 -12.02 2.95
CA ALA A 80 20.24 -13.16 3.85
C ALA A 80 18.88 -13.85 3.68
N LYS A 81 17.81 -13.07 3.45
CA LYS A 81 16.45 -13.56 3.16
C LYS A 81 16.23 -13.99 1.71
N LYS A 82 17.24 -13.80 0.84
CA LYS A 82 17.15 -14.12 -0.61
C LYS A 82 15.94 -13.45 -1.29
N CYS A 83 15.70 -12.19 -0.97
CA CYS A 83 14.57 -11.44 -1.49
C CYS A 83 14.70 -11.08 -2.97
N PHE A 84 15.92 -11.07 -3.53
CA PHE A 84 16.21 -10.60 -4.88
C PHE A 84 16.90 -11.67 -5.74
N ILE A 85 16.52 -11.71 -7.02
CA ILE A 85 17.23 -12.44 -8.06
C ILE A 85 18.26 -11.52 -8.71
N THR A 86 17.89 -10.26 -8.98
CA THR A 86 18.76 -9.25 -9.59
C THR A 86 18.53 -7.90 -8.90
N LEU A 87 19.61 -7.21 -8.54
CA LEU A 87 19.57 -5.80 -8.14
C LEU A 87 19.86 -4.92 -9.35
N CYS A 88 19.24 -3.74 -9.42
CA CYS A 88 19.49 -2.76 -10.46
C CYS A 88 20.69 -1.92 -10.09
N ASP A 89 21.76 -2.03 -10.88
CA ASP A 89 23.01 -1.30 -10.69
C ASP A 89 22.92 0.19 -10.99
N ASN A 90 21.90 0.61 -11.73
CA ASN A 90 21.64 2.01 -12.09
C ASN A 90 20.68 2.73 -11.12
N ALA A 91 20.25 2.10 -10.01
CA ALA A 91 19.21 2.68 -9.13
C ALA A 91 19.61 4.05 -8.56
N LEU A 92 20.87 4.25 -8.17
CA LEU A 92 21.37 5.53 -7.68
C LEU A 92 21.46 6.59 -8.80
N ASP A 93 21.80 6.20 -10.03
CA ASP A 93 21.83 7.13 -11.17
C ASP A 93 20.41 7.58 -11.57
N GLU A 94 19.43 6.69 -11.46
CA GLU A 94 18.02 7.05 -11.64
C GLU A 94 17.53 7.98 -10.53
N ALA A 95 17.94 7.76 -9.29
CA ALA A 95 17.64 8.66 -8.18
C ALA A 95 18.23 10.05 -8.37
N ASP A 96 19.49 10.18 -8.85
CA ASP A 96 20.11 11.46 -9.19
C ASP A 96 19.32 12.23 -10.28
N LYS A 97 18.79 11.52 -11.28
CA LYS A 97 17.91 12.13 -12.30
C LYS A 97 16.60 12.66 -11.68
N ARG A 98 16.07 11.97 -10.68
CA ARG A 98 14.87 12.43 -9.95
C ARG A 98 15.19 13.68 -9.11
N ASP A 99 16.33 13.70 -8.42
CA ASP A 99 16.77 14.86 -7.65
C ASP A 99 17.00 16.08 -8.55
N ALA A 100 17.64 15.90 -9.69
CA ALA A 100 17.82 16.98 -10.67
C ALA A 100 16.47 17.53 -11.19
N ALA A 101 15.47 16.67 -11.39
CA ALA A 101 14.14 17.09 -11.82
C ALA A 101 13.35 17.78 -10.72
N ILE A 102 13.49 17.34 -9.45
CA ILE A 102 12.91 18.03 -8.29
C ILE A 102 13.51 19.44 -8.18
N ALA A 103 14.84 19.56 -8.24
CA ALA A 103 15.52 20.84 -8.19
C ALA A 103 15.13 21.79 -9.34
N ALA A 104 14.83 21.22 -10.53
CA ALA A 104 14.35 21.99 -11.68
C ALA A 104 12.85 22.32 -11.64
N GLY A 105 12.11 21.85 -10.64
CA GLY A 105 10.65 22.03 -10.55
C GLY A 105 9.86 21.29 -11.65
N THR A 106 10.43 20.23 -12.22
CA THR A 106 9.84 19.44 -13.31
C THR A 106 9.38 18.06 -12.86
N ALA A 107 9.49 17.75 -11.55
CA ALA A 107 9.04 16.50 -10.97
C ALA A 107 7.51 16.36 -11.11
N GLU A 108 7.07 15.34 -11.83
CA GLU A 108 5.65 15.02 -12.02
C GLU A 108 5.42 13.53 -11.68
N GLY A 109 4.37 13.22 -10.93
CA GLY A 109 4.01 11.85 -10.56
C GLY A 109 4.00 11.61 -9.05
N THR A 110 3.15 10.69 -8.64
CA THR A 110 2.94 10.37 -7.21
C THR A 110 4.07 9.51 -6.64
N LEU A 111 4.78 8.78 -7.50
CA LEU A 111 5.91 7.93 -7.13
C LEU A 111 7.26 8.55 -7.45
N PHE A 112 7.31 9.87 -7.74
CA PHE A 112 8.53 10.52 -8.18
C PHE A 112 9.62 10.47 -7.10
N GLY A 113 10.71 9.77 -7.43
CA GLY A 113 11.84 9.54 -6.52
C GLY A 113 11.61 8.44 -5.47
N ILE A 114 10.49 7.70 -5.53
CA ILE A 114 10.16 6.64 -4.57
C ILE A 114 10.75 5.29 -5.01
N PRO A 115 11.55 4.62 -4.17
CA PRO A 115 12.13 3.32 -4.47
C PRO A 115 11.10 2.18 -4.35
N VAL A 116 10.99 1.37 -5.42
CA VAL A 116 10.08 0.23 -5.51
C VAL A 116 10.79 -1.01 -6.07
N VAL A 117 10.18 -2.19 -5.89
CA VAL A 117 10.71 -3.47 -6.41
C VAL A 117 9.71 -4.14 -7.34
N VAL A 118 10.21 -5.02 -8.22
CA VAL A 118 9.40 -5.68 -9.25
C VAL A 118 9.66 -7.18 -9.25
N LYS A 119 8.61 -8.01 -9.21
CA LYS A 119 8.73 -9.46 -9.27
C LYS A 119 9.40 -9.92 -10.55
N ASP A 120 10.21 -10.97 -10.48
CA ASP A 120 11.09 -11.39 -11.56
C ASP A 120 10.38 -11.94 -12.82
N ASN A 121 9.09 -12.19 -12.80
CA ASN A 121 8.30 -12.51 -14.00
C ASN A 121 7.71 -11.29 -14.74
N ILE A 122 8.04 -10.07 -14.33
CA ILE A 122 7.61 -8.81 -14.93
C ILE A 122 8.81 -8.18 -15.64
N GLU A 123 8.70 -7.86 -16.93
CA GLU A 123 9.79 -7.33 -17.75
C GLU A 123 10.19 -5.93 -17.30
N TYR A 124 11.51 -5.73 -17.16
CA TYR A 124 12.15 -4.43 -17.00
C TYR A 124 13.29 -4.33 -18.00
N ALA A 125 13.27 -3.35 -18.88
CA ALA A 125 14.25 -3.17 -19.95
C ALA A 125 15.67 -3.03 -19.39
N GLY A 126 16.62 -3.73 -20.01
CA GLY A 126 18.01 -3.77 -19.59
C GLY A 126 18.32 -4.81 -18.50
N TYR A 127 17.32 -5.46 -17.90
CA TYR A 127 17.49 -6.44 -16.84
C TYR A 127 16.93 -7.82 -17.20
N PRO A 128 17.53 -8.92 -16.67
CA PRO A 128 17.03 -10.26 -16.91
C PRO A 128 15.62 -10.46 -16.32
N THR A 129 14.77 -11.19 -17.06
CA THR A 129 13.48 -11.68 -16.59
C THR A 129 13.51 -13.19 -16.62
N THR A 130 13.88 -13.80 -15.46
CA THR A 130 14.20 -15.24 -15.38
C THR A 130 13.00 -16.11 -15.04
N ASN A 131 11.91 -15.52 -14.55
CA ASN A 131 10.75 -16.25 -14.01
C ASN A 131 11.15 -17.28 -12.92
N GLY A 132 12.16 -16.94 -12.12
CA GLY A 132 12.69 -17.76 -11.05
C GLY A 132 13.50 -18.99 -11.51
N LYS A 133 13.85 -19.13 -12.80
CA LYS A 133 14.56 -20.32 -13.31
C LYS A 133 16.04 -20.31 -12.98
N LYS A 134 16.82 -19.44 -13.65
CA LYS A 134 18.24 -19.21 -13.43
C LYS A 134 18.53 -17.72 -13.53
N LYS A 135 19.67 -17.28 -12.94
CA LYS A 135 20.08 -15.88 -13.01
C LYS A 135 20.43 -15.39 -14.43
N ASP A 136 20.70 -16.30 -15.36
CA ASP A 136 21.12 -16.04 -16.73
C ASP A 136 19.93 -15.93 -17.72
N GLY A 137 18.76 -15.50 -17.25
CA GLY A 137 17.59 -15.25 -18.10
C GLY A 137 17.88 -14.19 -19.16
N SER A 138 17.07 -14.19 -20.22
CA SER A 138 17.18 -13.19 -21.29
C SER A 138 16.94 -11.79 -20.73
N VAL A 139 17.80 -10.83 -21.15
CA VAL A 139 17.60 -9.42 -20.85
C VAL A 139 16.38 -8.92 -21.62
N SER A 140 15.44 -8.28 -20.91
CA SER A 140 14.25 -7.72 -21.51
C SER A 140 14.61 -6.49 -22.36
N ALA A 141 14.09 -6.44 -23.59
CA ALA A 141 14.30 -5.31 -24.50
C ALA A 141 13.35 -4.14 -24.23
N THR A 142 12.20 -4.44 -23.60
CA THR A 142 11.11 -3.49 -23.32
C THR A 142 10.67 -3.60 -21.86
N ASN A 143 9.98 -2.58 -21.39
CA ASN A 143 9.30 -2.61 -20.11
C ASN A 143 7.94 -3.29 -20.24
N ALA A 144 7.55 -4.07 -19.23
CA ALA A 144 6.14 -4.37 -19.04
C ALA A 144 5.33 -3.08 -18.88
N ALA A 145 4.08 -3.06 -19.34
CA ALA A 145 3.25 -1.86 -19.26
C ALA A 145 3.16 -1.29 -17.84
N VAL A 146 3.00 -2.15 -16.83
CA VAL A 146 2.96 -1.75 -15.42
C VAL A 146 4.28 -1.16 -14.91
N VAL A 147 5.42 -1.61 -15.43
CA VAL A 147 6.75 -1.04 -15.13
C VAL A 147 6.89 0.32 -15.80
N GLN A 148 6.46 0.44 -17.08
CA GLN A 148 6.50 1.73 -17.77
C GLN A 148 5.66 2.78 -17.04
N TYR A 149 4.47 2.42 -16.55
CA TYR A 149 3.65 3.33 -15.76
C TYR A 149 4.32 3.77 -14.45
N LEU A 150 5.03 2.86 -13.73
CA LEU A 150 5.80 3.25 -12.55
C LEU A 150 6.92 4.24 -12.89
N LEU A 151 7.62 4.01 -14.00
CA LEU A 151 8.69 4.92 -14.47
C LEU A 151 8.14 6.28 -14.92
N ASP A 152 6.96 6.30 -15.56
CA ASP A 152 6.26 7.54 -15.97
C ASP A 152 5.79 8.34 -14.74
N GLU A 153 5.46 7.68 -13.64
CA GLU A 153 5.19 8.28 -12.32
C GLU A 153 6.46 8.63 -11.54
N GLY A 154 7.64 8.36 -12.11
CA GLY A 154 8.93 8.74 -11.57
C GLY A 154 9.54 7.82 -10.52
N ALA A 155 9.04 6.60 -10.36
CA ALA A 155 9.59 5.62 -9.43
C ALA A 155 11.06 5.26 -9.76
N VAL A 156 11.80 4.80 -8.74
CA VAL A 156 13.14 4.22 -8.84
C VAL A 156 13.04 2.71 -8.62
N ILE A 157 13.42 1.91 -9.62
CA ILE A 157 13.36 0.44 -9.51
C ILE A 157 14.65 -0.08 -8.88
N LEU A 158 14.55 -0.72 -7.69
CA LEU A 158 15.70 -1.24 -6.95
C LEU A 158 16.17 -2.62 -7.44
N GLY A 159 15.24 -3.43 -7.98
CA GLY A 159 15.58 -4.78 -8.42
C GLY A 159 14.40 -5.69 -8.72
N LYS A 160 14.76 -6.90 -9.20
CA LYS A 160 13.86 -8.00 -9.52
C LYS A 160 13.79 -8.95 -8.33
N THR A 161 12.63 -9.06 -7.72
CA THR A 161 12.45 -9.85 -6.49
C THR A 161 12.30 -11.34 -6.77
N ASN A 162 12.72 -12.15 -5.80
CA ASN A 162 12.60 -13.60 -5.85
C ASN A 162 11.14 -14.05 -5.91
N MET A 163 10.91 -15.17 -6.57
CA MET A 163 9.60 -15.75 -6.77
C MET A 163 9.67 -17.28 -6.82
N SER A 164 8.56 -17.96 -6.63
CA SER A 164 8.51 -19.39 -6.90
C SER A 164 8.75 -19.63 -8.39
N THR A 165 9.60 -20.62 -8.72
CA THR A 165 9.93 -20.91 -10.11
C THR A 165 8.66 -21.06 -10.95
N GLU A 166 8.59 -20.30 -12.07
CA GLU A 166 7.47 -20.25 -13.01
C GLU A 166 6.13 -19.88 -12.36
N ALA A 167 6.15 -19.25 -11.18
CA ALA A 167 4.99 -18.88 -10.39
C ALA A 167 4.06 -20.06 -9.98
N GLN A 168 4.54 -21.30 -10.02
CA GLN A 168 3.72 -22.51 -9.88
C GLN A 168 3.42 -22.92 -8.44
N GLU A 169 4.13 -22.36 -7.44
CA GLU A 169 3.92 -22.67 -6.02
C GLU A 169 3.46 -21.44 -5.25
N ALA A 170 2.31 -21.54 -4.59
CA ALA A 170 1.74 -20.45 -3.81
C ALA A 170 2.08 -20.54 -2.31
N ARG A 171 2.43 -21.72 -1.79
CA ARG A 171 2.67 -21.94 -0.34
C ARG A 171 4.03 -21.45 0.12
N ILE A 172 5.04 -21.49 -0.76
CA ILE A 172 6.41 -21.06 -0.49
C ILE A 172 6.95 -20.27 -1.68
N THR A 173 7.98 -19.47 -1.43
CA THR A 173 8.78 -18.83 -2.50
C THR A 173 10.14 -19.49 -2.58
N ILE A 174 10.30 -20.36 -3.55
CA ILE A 174 11.56 -21.03 -3.86
C ILE A 174 11.87 -20.95 -5.34
N SER A 175 13.03 -20.40 -5.70
CA SER A 175 13.49 -20.31 -7.08
C SER A 175 14.70 -21.19 -7.34
N ARG A 176 14.86 -21.61 -8.61
CA ARG A 176 16.11 -22.22 -9.08
C ARG A 176 17.23 -21.19 -9.20
N ALA A 177 16.90 -19.90 -9.24
CA ALA A 177 17.84 -18.81 -9.37
C ALA A 177 18.65 -18.58 -8.07
N VAL A 178 17.96 -18.46 -6.92
CA VAL A 178 18.60 -18.08 -5.64
C VAL A 178 18.17 -18.92 -4.44
N GLY A 179 17.21 -19.83 -4.62
CA GLY A 179 16.67 -20.68 -3.54
C GLY A 179 15.46 -20.05 -2.86
N GLU A 180 15.26 -20.37 -1.57
CA GLU A 180 14.07 -20.02 -0.81
C GLU A 180 14.17 -18.64 -0.16
N THR A 181 13.09 -17.83 -0.32
CA THR A 181 12.82 -16.65 0.50
C THR A 181 11.98 -17.08 1.70
N THR A 182 12.44 -16.80 2.90
CA THR A 182 11.74 -17.12 4.16
C THR A 182 10.93 -15.93 4.66
N ASN A 183 9.96 -16.18 5.56
CA ASN A 183 9.06 -15.19 6.10
C ASN A 183 9.80 -14.00 6.77
N ALA A 184 9.19 -12.83 6.74
CA ALA A 184 9.76 -11.60 7.29
C ALA A 184 9.90 -11.66 8.82
N TYR A 185 8.95 -12.27 9.51
CA TYR A 185 8.94 -12.38 10.98
C TYR A 185 9.83 -13.50 11.49
N ASP A 186 9.82 -14.68 10.81
CA ASP A 186 10.55 -15.86 11.24
C ASP A 186 11.13 -16.60 10.03
N SER A 187 12.45 -16.84 10.06
CA SER A 187 13.14 -17.60 9.02
C SER A 187 12.79 -19.08 9.00
N GLY A 188 12.15 -19.62 10.02
CA GLY A 188 11.61 -20.97 10.07
C GLY A 188 10.24 -21.11 9.42
N MET A 189 9.61 -20.00 8.99
CA MET A 189 8.28 -19.96 8.41
C MET A 189 8.32 -19.66 6.92
N ALA A 190 7.34 -20.18 6.18
CA ALA A 190 7.18 -19.92 4.75
C ALA A 190 6.74 -18.47 4.50
N ALA A 191 7.35 -17.83 3.48
CA ALA A 191 6.94 -16.49 3.05
C ALA A 191 5.62 -16.47 2.25
N GLY A 192 5.04 -17.64 1.96
CA GLY A 192 4.02 -17.72 0.92
C GLY A 192 4.64 -17.50 -0.47
N GLY A 193 3.80 -17.49 -1.50
CA GLY A 193 4.26 -17.34 -2.89
C GLY A 193 3.07 -17.12 -3.85
N SER A 194 3.41 -16.93 -5.08
CA SER A 194 4.73 -16.92 -5.70
C SER A 194 5.45 -15.57 -5.61
N SER A 195 4.86 -14.50 -5.03
CA SER A 195 5.47 -13.16 -4.90
C SER A 195 6.11 -12.92 -3.52
N GLY A 196 6.66 -13.98 -2.87
CA GLY A 196 7.20 -13.87 -1.52
C GLY A 196 8.41 -12.94 -1.41
N GLY A 197 9.28 -12.90 -2.43
CA GLY A 197 10.39 -11.95 -2.46
C GLY A 197 9.92 -10.50 -2.39
N THR A 198 8.84 -10.15 -3.12
CA THR A 198 8.22 -8.83 -3.06
C THR A 198 7.62 -8.57 -1.68
N ALA A 199 6.83 -9.51 -1.15
CA ALA A 199 6.16 -9.33 0.14
C ALA A 199 7.15 -9.14 1.29
N VAL A 200 8.20 -9.99 1.34
CA VAL A 200 9.26 -9.89 2.37
C VAL A 200 10.05 -8.60 2.22
N SER A 201 10.34 -8.16 0.97
CA SER A 201 11.03 -6.88 0.74
C SER A 201 10.25 -5.69 1.27
N VAL A 202 8.94 -5.62 1.00
CA VAL A 202 8.08 -4.54 1.48
C VAL A 202 7.92 -4.61 3.00
N SER A 203 7.69 -5.80 3.54
CA SER A 203 7.52 -6.03 4.98
C SER A 203 8.74 -5.61 5.81
N LEU A 204 9.95 -5.90 5.31
CA LEU A 204 11.23 -5.57 5.96
C LEU A 204 11.74 -4.16 5.64
N ASN A 205 10.92 -3.31 5.00
CA ASN A 205 11.35 -1.97 4.58
C ASN A 205 12.61 -2.00 3.69
N LEU A 206 12.67 -2.91 2.72
CA LEU A 206 13.69 -2.94 1.67
C LEU A 206 13.24 -2.20 0.41
N ALA A 207 11.99 -1.75 0.39
CA ALA A 207 11.38 -0.88 -0.61
C ALA A 207 10.11 -0.24 -0.02
N ALA A 208 9.66 0.87 -0.60
CA ALA A 208 8.40 1.51 -0.20
C ALA A 208 7.19 0.66 -0.61
N ALA A 209 7.22 0.07 -1.79
CA ALA A 209 6.21 -0.82 -2.33
C ALA A 209 6.81 -1.79 -3.36
N GLY A 210 6.04 -2.77 -3.83
CA GLY A 210 6.53 -3.66 -4.88
C GLY A 210 5.42 -4.25 -5.75
N LEU A 211 5.77 -4.59 -7.00
CA LEU A 211 4.88 -5.31 -7.92
C LEU A 211 5.04 -6.82 -7.80
N GLY A 212 3.91 -7.50 -7.88
CA GLY A 212 3.80 -8.94 -7.99
C GLY A 212 2.76 -9.37 -9.02
N THR A 213 2.44 -10.67 -9.02
CA THR A 213 1.41 -11.27 -9.88
C THR A 213 0.59 -12.27 -9.10
N ASP A 214 -0.69 -12.41 -9.44
CA ASP A 214 -1.62 -13.35 -8.81
C ASP A 214 -2.41 -14.13 -9.85
N THR A 215 -2.22 -15.42 -9.86
CA THR A 215 -3.01 -16.37 -10.66
C THR A 215 -4.09 -17.02 -9.81
N ASN A 216 -3.75 -17.43 -8.59
CA ASN A 216 -4.64 -18.05 -7.63
C ASN A 216 -4.65 -17.37 -6.25
N ALA A 217 -3.46 -16.99 -5.75
CA ALA A 217 -3.27 -16.35 -4.45
C ALA A 217 -1.93 -15.60 -4.35
N SER A 218 -1.20 -15.46 -5.44
CA SER A 218 0.24 -15.14 -5.41
C SER A 218 0.60 -13.68 -5.11
N LEU A 219 -0.37 -12.79 -4.94
CA LEU A 219 -0.23 -11.47 -4.31
C LEU A 219 -0.64 -11.54 -2.83
N ARG A 220 -1.87 -12.02 -2.59
CA ARG A 220 -2.57 -11.92 -1.30
C ARG A 220 -1.97 -12.85 -0.25
N TYR A 221 -1.66 -14.11 -0.60
CA TYR A 221 -1.09 -15.07 0.35
C TYR A 221 0.28 -14.65 0.88
N PRO A 222 1.28 -14.30 0.04
CA PRO A 222 2.54 -13.77 0.58
C PRO A 222 2.36 -12.43 1.28
N ALA A 223 1.43 -11.56 0.86
CA ALA A 223 1.15 -10.30 1.57
C ALA A 223 0.66 -10.57 2.99
N VAL A 224 -0.38 -11.40 3.17
CA VAL A 224 -0.92 -11.67 4.50
C VAL A 224 0.11 -12.31 5.43
N LEU A 225 0.87 -13.29 4.97
CA LEU A 225 1.85 -13.97 5.81
C LEU A 225 3.01 -13.08 6.26
N ASN A 226 3.26 -11.97 5.57
CA ASN A 226 4.35 -11.04 5.87
C ASN A 226 3.85 -9.67 6.36
N GLY A 227 2.62 -9.56 6.86
CA GLY A 227 2.12 -8.32 7.44
C GLY A 227 1.92 -7.18 6.45
N CYS A 228 1.67 -7.50 5.19
CA CYS A 228 1.38 -6.55 4.12
C CYS A 228 -0.08 -6.65 3.69
N VAL A 229 -0.52 -5.66 2.91
CA VAL A 229 -1.81 -5.66 2.23
C VAL A 229 -1.62 -5.83 0.73
N SER A 230 -2.61 -6.39 0.05
CA SER A 230 -2.58 -6.51 -1.41
C SER A 230 -3.99 -6.67 -1.98
N LEU A 231 -4.24 -5.99 -3.08
CA LEU A 231 -5.46 -6.12 -3.87
C LEU A 231 -5.15 -6.95 -5.13
N ARG A 232 -5.85 -8.07 -5.28
CA ARG A 232 -6.07 -8.67 -6.57
C ARG A 232 -7.22 -7.91 -7.23
N SER A 233 -6.92 -7.09 -8.24
CA SER A 233 -7.92 -6.29 -8.94
C SER A 233 -8.88 -7.13 -9.79
N THR A 234 -9.97 -6.52 -10.24
CA THR A 234 -10.81 -7.07 -11.31
C THR A 234 -9.94 -7.48 -12.49
N PHE A 235 -10.22 -8.67 -13.05
CA PHE A 235 -9.48 -9.19 -14.20
C PHE A 235 -9.51 -8.19 -15.37
N ASP A 236 -8.36 -7.97 -16.00
CA ASP A 236 -8.12 -7.01 -17.09
C ASP A 236 -8.19 -5.50 -16.69
N LEU A 237 -8.35 -5.15 -15.41
CA LEU A 237 -8.22 -3.77 -14.95
C LEU A 237 -6.78 -3.25 -15.12
N VAL A 238 -5.80 -4.07 -14.76
CA VAL A 238 -4.36 -3.78 -14.86
C VAL A 238 -3.78 -4.50 -16.08
N SER A 239 -2.97 -3.81 -16.88
CA SER A 239 -2.31 -4.41 -18.05
C SER A 239 -1.38 -5.55 -17.65
N ARG A 240 -1.36 -6.61 -18.45
CA ARG A 240 -0.48 -7.77 -18.31
C ARG A 240 0.55 -7.86 -19.44
N GLU A 241 0.69 -6.81 -20.24
CA GLU A 241 1.70 -6.72 -21.29
C GLU A 241 3.09 -6.73 -20.66
N GLY A 242 3.99 -7.60 -21.16
CA GLY A 242 5.34 -7.80 -20.61
C GLY A 242 5.38 -8.59 -19.30
N VAL A 243 4.27 -9.25 -18.89
CA VAL A 243 4.24 -10.18 -17.75
C VAL A 243 4.27 -11.62 -18.28
N ILE A 244 5.23 -12.43 -17.81
CA ILE A 244 5.29 -13.85 -18.17
C ILE A 244 4.05 -14.55 -17.59
N LYS A 245 3.25 -15.13 -18.47
CA LYS A 245 1.96 -15.76 -18.14
C LYS A 245 2.16 -17.11 -17.45
N LEU A 246 1.44 -17.34 -16.35
CA LEU A 246 1.18 -18.66 -15.81
C LEU A 246 -0.17 -19.17 -16.33
N ASN A 247 -1.21 -18.34 -16.27
CA ASN A 247 -2.53 -18.62 -16.82
C ASN A 247 -3.18 -17.34 -17.35
N GLY A 248 -3.19 -17.17 -18.66
CA GLY A 248 -3.68 -15.94 -19.29
C GLY A 248 -5.15 -15.59 -19.05
N LYS A 249 -5.93 -16.49 -18.42
CA LYS A 249 -7.35 -16.29 -18.09
C LYS A 249 -7.58 -15.93 -16.61
N ARG A 250 -6.51 -15.90 -15.80
CA ARG A 250 -6.58 -15.63 -14.35
C ARG A 250 -5.53 -14.65 -13.87
N ASP A 251 -4.38 -14.57 -14.56
CA ASP A 251 -3.26 -13.75 -14.12
C ASP A 251 -3.67 -12.28 -13.99
N VAL A 252 -3.31 -11.66 -12.88
CA VAL A 252 -3.32 -10.21 -12.70
C VAL A 252 -1.95 -9.76 -12.21
N ALA A 253 -1.53 -8.55 -12.60
CA ALA A 253 -0.44 -7.83 -11.97
C ALA A 253 -1.03 -6.91 -10.89
N GLY A 254 -0.30 -6.71 -9.80
CA GLY A 254 -0.76 -5.86 -8.71
C GLY A 254 0.36 -5.51 -7.74
N ALA A 255 0.07 -4.66 -6.78
CA ALA A 255 1.02 -4.22 -5.78
C ALA A 255 0.89 -4.99 -4.47
N ILE A 256 2.00 -5.03 -3.73
CA ILE A 256 2.07 -5.38 -2.31
C ILE A 256 2.60 -4.14 -1.60
N THR A 257 1.89 -3.71 -0.55
CA THR A 257 2.20 -2.49 0.21
C THR A 257 2.03 -2.72 1.71
N ARG A 258 2.49 -1.76 2.53
CA ARG A 258 2.28 -1.82 3.99
C ARG A 258 0.91 -1.29 4.38
N THR A 259 0.37 -0.32 3.65
CA THR A 259 -0.91 0.32 3.95
C THR A 259 -1.90 0.21 2.78
N VAL A 260 -3.19 0.31 3.09
CA VAL A 260 -4.26 0.36 2.06
C VAL A 260 -4.19 1.65 1.25
N TYR A 261 -3.74 2.75 1.86
CA TYR A 261 -3.54 4.01 1.13
C TYR A 261 -2.47 3.86 0.04
N ASP A 262 -1.30 3.28 0.39
CA ASP A 262 -0.25 3.01 -0.59
C ASP A 262 -0.70 2.02 -1.68
N GLN A 263 -1.60 1.08 -1.34
CA GLN A 263 -2.21 0.18 -2.32
C GLN A 263 -3.02 0.95 -3.36
N ALA A 264 -3.78 1.97 -2.94
CA ALA A 264 -4.53 2.84 -3.85
C ALA A 264 -3.59 3.71 -4.69
N VAL A 265 -2.50 4.26 -4.11
CA VAL A 265 -1.46 5.00 -4.84
C VAL A 265 -0.83 4.14 -5.93
N MET A 266 -0.43 2.92 -5.57
CA MET A 266 0.16 1.98 -6.52
C MET A 266 -0.83 1.55 -7.60
N LEU A 267 -2.11 1.35 -7.27
CA LEU A 267 -3.14 0.99 -8.25
C LEU A 267 -3.40 2.14 -9.23
N ASP A 268 -3.43 3.40 -8.75
CA ASP A 268 -3.50 4.57 -9.64
C ASP A 268 -2.32 4.58 -10.61
N ALA A 269 -1.10 4.37 -10.12
CA ALA A 269 0.10 4.35 -10.95
C ALA A 269 0.03 3.25 -12.03
N ILE A 270 -0.20 1.98 -11.66
CA ILE A 270 -0.17 0.83 -12.58
C ILE A 270 -1.38 0.74 -13.52
N THR A 271 -2.40 1.58 -13.30
CA THR A 271 -3.53 1.79 -14.24
C THR A 271 -3.33 3.04 -15.10
N GLY A 272 -2.15 3.68 -15.07
CA GLY A 272 -1.83 4.88 -15.84
C GLY A 272 -2.57 6.12 -15.38
N GLY A 273 -2.97 6.21 -14.12
CA GLY A 273 -3.66 7.36 -13.51
C GLY A 273 -5.07 7.59 -14.02
N ILE A 274 -5.70 6.56 -14.61
CA ILE A 274 -7.02 6.71 -15.26
C ILE A 274 -8.15 6.82 -14.24
N TYR A 275 -8.08 6.05 -13.14
CA TYR A 275 -9.22 5.83 -12.24
C TYR A 275 -9.22 6.75 -11.01
N ASN A 276 -8.08 7.27 -10.57
CA ASN A 276 -7.91 8.12 -9.39
C ASN A 276 -8.48 7.49 -8.10
N PHE A 277 -8.10 6.24 -7.81
CA PHE A 277 -8.54 5.48 -6.63
C PHE A 277 -8.23 6.21 -5.34
N THR A 278 -7.01 6.73 -5.20
CA THR A 278 -6.54 7.46 -4.01
C THR A 278 -7.44 8.64 -3.65
N LYS A 279 -7.89 9.43 -4.66
CA LYS A 279 -8.73 10.61 -4.42
C LYS A 279 -10.16 10.29 -4.02
N ARG A 280 -10.56 9.04 -4.20
CA ARG A 280 -11.91 8.57 -3.97
C ARG A 280 -12.02 7.70 -2.72
N LEU A 281 -10.90 7.46 -2.01
CA LEU A 281 -10.92 6.69 -0.76
C LEU A 281 -11.88 7.30 0.25
N ASP A 282 -12.75 6.45 0.78
CA ASP A 282 -13.78 6.82 1.75
C ASP A 282 -13.51 6.15 3.11
N PRO A 283 -13.05 6.91 4.12
CA PRO A 283 -12.77 6.36 5.45
C PRO A 283 -14.02 5.94 6.22
N ASP A 284 -15.19 6.34 5.77
CA ASP A 284 -16.48 6.04 6.39
C ASP A 284 -17.27 4.94 5.66
N ARG A 285 -16.65 4.27 4.69
CA ARG A 285 -17.34 3.31 3.80
C ARG A 285 -17.99 2.12 4.53
N LEU A 286 -17.48 1.75 5.70
CA LEU A 286 -18.05 0.67 6.51
C LEU A 286 -19.38 1.05 7.17
N LYS A 287 -19.67 2.33 7.36
CA LYS A 287 -20.95 2.77 7.95
C LYS A 287 -22.13 2.38 7.07
N GLY A 288 -22.97 1.49 7.58
CA GLY A 288 -24.13 0.95 6.86
C GLY A 288 -23.76 -0.05 5.74
N ALA A 289 -22.50 -0.46 5.63
CA ALA A 289 -22.13 -1.55 4.73
C ALA A 289 -22.68 -2.87 5.26
N ARG A 290 -23.29 -3.67 4.37
CA ARG A 290 -23.77 -5.02 4.70
C ARG A 290 -22.77 -6.05 4.19
N LEU A 291 -22.09 -6.74 5.10
CA LEU A 291 -20.99 -7.66 4.81
C LEU A 291 -21.44 -9.11 5.02
N GLY A 292 -21.32 -9.93 3.98
CA GLY A 292 -21.70 -11.34 4.00
C GLY A 292 -20.54 -12.24 4.44
N VAL A 293 -20.66 -12.91 5.57
CA VAL A 293 -19.72 -13.98 5.99
C VAL A 293 -20.10 -15.27 5.32
N ILE A 294 -19.27 -15.76 4.38
CA ILE A 294 -19.51 -17.03 3.70
C ILE A 294 -19.16 -18.18 4.66
N LYS A 295 -20.18 -18.87 5.20
CA LYS A 295 -20.03 -19.94 6.21
C LYS A 295 -19.04 -21.02 5.79
N GLU A 296 -19.11 -21.47 4.55
CA GLU A 296 -18.29 -22.56 4.01
C GLU A 296 -16.80 -22.20 3.94
N LEU A 297 -16.47 -20.90 3.96
CA LEU A 297 -15.09 -20.40 3.97
C LEU A 297 -14.60 -20.03 5.36
N SER A 298 -15.51 -19.74 6.27
CA SER A 298 -15.20 -19.12 7.58
C SER A 298 -15.24 -20.12 8.73
N TYR A 299 -16.06 -21.15 8.62
CA TYR A 299 -16.28 -22.12 9.71
C TYR A 299 -16.04 -23.57 9.26
N PRO A 300 -15.82 -24.53 10.19
CA PRO A 300 -15.70 -25.94 9.86
C PRO A 300 -16.90 -26.44 9.05
N TYR A 301 -16.67 -26.95 7.85
CA TYR A 301 -17.73 -27.34 6.94
C TYR A 301 -17.38 -28.64 6.20
N GLY A 302 -18.10 -29.69 6.49
CA GLY A 302 -18.41 -30.93 5.74
C GLY A 302 -17.34 -31.68 4.93
N SER A 303 -16.11 -31.19 4.77
CA SER A 303 -15.03 -31.88 4.07
C SER A 303 -13.90 -32.27 5.03
N SER A 304 -13.10 -33.29 4.68
CA SER A 304 -11.96 -33.73 5.47
C SER A 304 -10.93 -32.60 5.70
N ASP A 305 -10.77 -31.70 4.73
CA ASP A 305 -9.83 -30.58 4.81
C ASP A 305 -10.40 -29.38 5.57
N ARG A 306 -11.72 -29.36 5.80
CA ARG A 306 -12.45 -28.33 6.52
C ARG A 306 -13.20 -28.85 7.74
N SER A 307 -12.74 -29.95 8.27
CA SER A 307 -13.22 -30.43 9.57
C SER A 307 -12.71 -29.51 10.68
N SER A 308 -13.41 -29.53 11.83
CA SER A 308 -13.00 -28.74 13.00
C SER A 308 -11.55 -28.99 13.45
N ALA A 309 -11.00 -30.17 13.15
CA ALA A 309 -9.61 -30.51 13.48
C ALA A 309 -8.56 -29.75 12.62
N ASN A 310 -8.96 -29.21 11.47
CA ASN A 310 -8.05 -28.48 10.56
C ASN A 310 -8.18 -26.95 10.67
N PHE A 311 -9.19 -26.45 11.38
CA PHE A 311 -9.33 -25.01 11.65
C PHE A 311 -8.42 -24.62 12.79
N ASP A 312 -7.57 -23.65 12.52
CA ASP A 312 -6.68 -23.11 13.53
C ASP A 312 -7.43 -22.18 14.50
N PRO A 313 -7.34 -22.41 15.82
CA PRO A 313 -8.11 -21.62 16.79
C PRO A 313 -7.66 -20.16 16.88
N GLU A 314 -6.38 -19.84 16.64
CA GLU A 314 -5.90 -18.45 16.64
C GLU A 314 -6.44 -17.68 15.45
N ILE A 315 -6.47 -18.31 14.27
CA ILE A 315 -7.04 -17.72 13.06
C ILE A 315 -8.55 -17.50 13.23
N SER A 316 -9.25 -18.48 13.79
CA SER A 316 -10.69 -18.36 14.07
C SER A 316 -10.96 -17.21 15.05
N ALA A 317 -10.19 -17.12 16.13
CA ALA A 317 -10.33 -16.04 17.12
C ALA A 317 -10.02 -14.65 16.50
N ALA A 318 -8.98 -14.55 15.68
CA ALA A 318 -8.63 -13.31 14.98
C ALA A 318 -9.72 -12.90 13.98
N PHE A 319 -10.38 -13.86 13.32
CA PHE A 319 -11.51 -13.58 12.42
C PHE A 319 -12.73 -13.06 13.18
N GLU A 320 -13.12 -13.71 14.30
CA GLU A 320 -14.23 -13.26 15.15
C GLU A 320 -13.98 -11.85 15.72
N ASN A 321 -12.74 -11.56 16.13
CA ASN A 321 -12.35 -10.22 16.56
C ASN A 321 -12.54 -9.19 15.42
N ALA A 322 -12.09 -9.52 14.21
CA ALA A 322 -12.26 -8.65 13.04
C ALA A 322 -13.74 -8.41 12.71
N LEU A 323 -14.63 -9.41 12.88
CA LEU A 323 -16.09 -9.21 12.72
C LEU A 323 -16.64 -8.22 13.74
N SER A 324 -16.18 -8.29 14.98
CA SER A 324 -16.55 -7.33 16.04
C SER A 324 -16.09 -5.91 15.69
N GLU A 325 -14.84 -5.76 15.26
CA GLU A 325 -14.26 -4.47 14.86
C GLU A 325 -14.97 -3.85 13.64
N LEU A 326 -15.34 -4.68 12.64
CA LEU A 326 -16.13 -4.24 11.49
C LEU A 326 -17.53 -3.75 11.93
N THR A 327 -18.14 -4.42 12.91
CA THR A 327 -19.41 -3.99 13.50
C THR A 327 -19.24 -2.65 14.22
N GLU A 328 -18.14 -2.44 14.95
CA GLU A 328 -17.82 -1.16 15.61
C GLU A 328 -17.54 -0.04 14.60
N CYS A 329 -17.08 -0.37 13.38
CA CYS A 329 -16.99 0.57 12.25
C CYS A 329 -18.36 0.92 11.65
N GLY A 330 -19.44 0.27 12.09
CA GLY A 330 -20.80 0.50 11.64
C GLY A 330 -21.28 -0.39 10.51
N ALA A 331 -20.57 -1.50 10.23
CA ALA A 331 -21.02 -2.50 9.27
C ALA A 331 -22.08 -3.44 9.89
N GLU A 332 -22.99 -3.91 9.08
CA GLU A 332 -23.91 -5.01 9.39
C GLU A 332 -23.28 -6.32 8.91
N ILE A 333 -23.05 -7.24 9.83
CA ILE A 333 -22.49 -8.57 9.54
C ILE A 333 -23.63 -9.57 9.41
N VAL A 334 -23.69 -10.28 8.28
CA VAL A 334 -24.69 -11.33 8.04
C VAL A 334 -24.02 -12.62 7.59
N GLU A 335 -24.47 -13.75 8.11
CA GLU A 335 -24.06 -15.05 7.60
C GLU A 335 -24.76 -15.38 6.28
N VAL A 336 -23.99 -15.77 5.28
CA VAL A 336 -24.50 -16.23 3.99
C VAL A 336 -23.93 -17.59 3.63
N SER A 337 -24.59 -18.31 2.73
CA SER A 337 -24.23 -19.68 2.40
C SER A 337 -24.08 -19.85 0.88
N MET A 338 -22.96 -20.48 0.50
CA MET A 338 -22.69 -20.97 -0.86
C MET A 338 -22.28 -22.45 -0.82
N PRO A 339 -23.19 -23.39 -0.54
CA PRO A 339 -22.86 -24.79 -0.25
C PRO A 339 -22.07 -25.50 -1.35
N ARG A 340 -22.14 -25.00 -2.58
CA ARG A 340 -21.45 -25.54 -3.75
C ARG A 340 -20.17 -24.80 -4.11
N ILE A 341 -19.68 -23.85 -3.29
CA ILE A 341 -18.55 -22.99 -3.62
C ILE A 341 -17.30 -23.78 -4.04
N PHE A 342 -16.98 -24.87 -3.35
CA PHE A 342 -15.83 -25.71 -3.66
C PHE A 342 -15.96 -26.44 -5.01
N SER A 343 -17.12 -27.04 -5.26
CA SER A 343 -17.38 -27.76 -6.52
C SER A 343 -17.50 -26.79 -7.70
N MET A 344 -18.05 -25.61 -7.49
CA MET A 344 -18.15 -24.58 -8.51
C MET A 344 -16.77 -24.03 -8.85
N SER A 345 -15.95 -23.71 -7.85
CA SER A 345 -14.57 -23.28 -8.04
C SER A 345 -13.75 -24.34 -8.79
N ALA A 346 -13.85 -25.60 -8.40
CA ALA A 346 -13.18 -26.72 -9.08
C ALA A 346 -13.61 -26.87 -10.54
N SER A 347 -14.90 -26.67 -10.86
CA SER A 347 -15.42 -26.76 -12.23
C SER A 347 -14.92 -25.65 -13.16
N CYS A 348 -14.38 -24.57 -12.61
CA CYS A 348 -13.76 -23.45 -13.36
C CYS A 348 -12.34 -23.74 -13.83
N ASN A 349 -11.79 -24.94 -13.59
CA ASN A 349 -10.45 -25.29 -14.04
C ASN A 349 -10.40 -25.30 -15.58
N GLU A 350 -9.49 -24.51 -16.15
CA GLU A 350 -9.35 -24.30 -17.61
C GLU A 350 -8.95 -25.55 -18.40
N THR A 351 -8.59 -26.63 -17.73
CA THR A 351 -8.38 -27.93 -18.38
C THR A 351 -9.71 -28.58 -18.82
N TYR A 352 -10.84 -28.14 -18.29
CA TYR A 352 -12.15 -28.65 -18.68
C TYR A 352 -12.72 -27.86 -19.87
N ALA A 353 -13.33 -28.59 -20.81
CA ALA A 353 -13.90 -28.00 -22.03
C ALA A 353 -15.02 -26.95 -21.74
N ASN A 354 -15.73 -27.11 -20.63
CA ASN A 354 -16.83 -26.24 -20.21
C ASN A 354 -16.44 -25.18 -19.16
N ALA A 355 -15.15 -24.98 -18.88
CA ALA A 355 -14.68 -24.08 -17.83
C ALA A 355 -15.22 -22.66 -17.96
N ALA A 356 -15.32 -22.12 -19.18
CA ALA A 356 -15.86 -20.77 -19.41
C ALA A 356 -17.34 -20.66 -18.99
N ALA A 357 -18.16 -21.62 -19.36
CA ALA A 357 -19.56 -21.69 -18.97
C ALA A 357 -19.71 -21.90 -17.45
N ALA A 358 -18.83 -22.71 -16.85
CA ALA A 358 -18.80 -22.92 -15.41
C ALA A 358 -18.47 -21.63 -14.65
N LYS A 359 -17.51 -20.81 -15.13
CA LYS A 359 -17.17 -19.51 -14.57
C LYS A 359 -18.34 -18.54 -14.59
N GLU A 360 -19.03 -18.41 -15.73
CA GLU A 360 -20.18 -17.51 -15.83
C GLU A 360 -21.36 -17.98 -14.99
N LYS A 361 -21.58 -19.30 -14.88
CA LYS A 361 -22.58 -19.86 -13.97
C LYS A 361 -22.24 -19.54 -12.51
N PHE A 362 -20.97 -19.76 -12.10
CA PHE A 362 -20.52 -19.44 -10.76
C PHE A 362 -20.66 -17.93 -10.47
N TYR A 363 -20.25 -17.08 -11.41
CA TYR A 363 -20.41 -15.64 -11.25
C TYR A 363 -21.90 -15.21 -11.15
N SER A 364 -22.78 -15.84 -11.92
CA SER A 364 -24.23 -15.58 -11.83
C SER A 364 -24.78 -15.94 -10.44
N GLU A 365 -24.41 -17.11 -9.88
CA GLU A 365 -24.82 -17.51 -8.54
C GLU A 365 -24.24 -16.59 -7.46
N TYR A 366 -22.96 -16.18 -7.60
CA TYR A 366 -22.30 -15.23 -6.71
C TYR A 366 -22.98 -13.86 -6.73
N ARG A 367 -23.30 -13.35 -7.92
CA ARG A 367 -24.04 -12.10 -8.08
C ARG A 367 -25.45 -12.18 -7.50
N THR A 368 -26.17 -13.27 -7.71
CA THR A 368 -27.50 -13.48 -7.11
C THR A 368 -27.44 -13.44 -5.59
N LEU A 369 -26.38 -13.98 -4.98
CA LEU A 369 -26.18 -13.85 -3.52
C LEU A 369 -26.06 -12.38 -3.09
N PHE A 370 -25.31 -11.55 -3.82
CA PHE A 370 -25.20 -10.12 -3.51
C PHE A 370 -26.54 -9.41 -3.64
N GLU A 371 -27.31 -9.72 -4.69
CA GLU A 371 -28.61 -9.10 -4.97
C GLU A 371 -29.65 -9.53 -3.93
N SER A 372 -29.76 -10.83 -3.61
CA SER A 372 -30.78 -11.35 -2.69
C SER A 372 -30.53 -10.94 -1.23
N GLU A 373 -29.28 -10.84 -0.82
CA GLU A 373 -28.89 -10.46 0.54
C GLU A 373 -28.54 -8.98 0.67
N ASN A 374 -28.63 -8.20 -0.40
CA ASN A 374 -28.25 -6.78 -0.48
C ASN A 374 -26.85 -6.52 0.06
N LEU A 375 -25.84 -7.31 -0.39
CA LEU A 375 -24.48 -7.24 0.12
C LEU A 375 -23.68 -6.09 -0.50
N THR A 376 -22.85 -5.46 0.34
CA THR A 376 -21.81 -4.53 -0.10
C THR A 376 -20.57 -5.30 -0.54
N ALA A 377 -20.17 -6.31 0.23
CA ALA A 377 -19.07 -7.22 -0.04
C ALA A 377 -19.28 -8.55 0.70
N VAL A 378 -18.51 -9.58 0.36
CA VAL A 378 -18.36 -10.75 1.21
C VAL A 378 -17.00 -10.71 1.91
N ILE A 379 -16.94 -11.33 3.10
CA ILE A 379 -15.74 -11.42 3.93
C ILE A 379 -15.53 -12.85 4.41
N PHE A 380 -14.25 -13.22 4.54
CA PHE A 380 -13.84 -14.53 5.04
C PHE A 380 -12.35 -14.49 5.43
N PRO A 381 -11.85 -15.42 6.29
CA PRO A 381 -10.44 -15.47 6.63
C PRO A 381 -9.60 -15.87 5.40
N SER A 382 -8.43 -15.25 5.22
CA SER A 382 -7.50 -15.56 4.11
C SER A 382 -7.09 -17.03 4.12
N CYS A 383 -6.85 -17.57 5.32
CA CYS A 383 -6.51 -18.97 5.59
C CYS A 383 -7.33 -19.49 6.77
N VAL A 384 -7.45 -20.81 6.86
CA VAL A 384 -8.11 -21.47 8.01
C VAL A 384 -7.19 -22.45 8.75
N THR A 385 -5.98 -22.66 8.24
CA THR A 385 -4.96 -23.52 8.88
C THR A 385 -3.76 -22.70 9.30
N ALA A 386 -3.06 -23.18 10.33
CA ALA A 386 -1.84 -22.54 10.82
C ALA A 386 -0.81 -22.30 9.70
N PRO A 387 0.00 -21.23 9.82
CA PRO A 387 1.08 -20.94 8.88
C PRO A 387 2.06 -22.11 8.73
N LEU A 388 2.61 -22.26 7.53
CA LEU A 388 3.48 -23.38 7.17
C LEU A 388 4.94 -23.11 7.54
N TYR A 389 5.64 -24.16 7.98
CA TYR A 389 7.08 -24.15 8.13
C TYR A 389 7.78 -24.17 6.77
N THR A 390 8.96 -23.58 6.70
CA THR A 390 9.82 -23.53 5.52
C THR A 390 10.81 -24.72 5.47
N GLY A 391 11.55 -24.81 4.36
CA GLY A 391 12.70 -25.66 4.17
C GLY A 391 12.41 -26.99 3.48
N VAL A 392 13.50 -27.72 3.26
CA VAL A 392 13.51 -29.07 2.71
C VAL A 392 13.77 -30.10 3.82
N THR A 393 13.19 -31.29 3.67
CA THR A 393 13.49 -32.43 4.54
C THR A 393 14.84 -33.06 4.18
N SER A 394 15.38 -33.90 5.08
CA SER A 394 16.67 -34.58 4.86
C SER A 394 16.72 -35.47 3.60
N ASP A 395 15.56 -35.90 3.11
CA ASP A 395 15.38 -36.64 1.86
C ASP A 395 15.21 -35.75 0.62
N GLY A 396 15.39 -34.41 0.78
CA GLY A 396 15.26 -33.44 -0.31
C GLY A 396 13.82 -33.07 -0.68
N ALA A 397 12.81 -33.62 -0.01
CA ALA A 397 11.43 -33.25 -0.22
C ALA A 397 11.13 -31.93 0.49
N LEU A 398 10.29 -31.08 -0.13
CA LEU A 398 9.85 -29.84 0.51
C LEU A 398 8.96 -30.16 1.72
N LYS A 399 9.33 -29.62 2.89
CA LYS A 399 8.51 -29.77 4.11
C LYS A 399 7.07 -29.35 3.90
N VAL A 400 6.86 -28.28 3.11
CA VAL A 400 5.54 -27.74 2.81
C VAL A 400 4.60 -28.73 2.13
N TYR A 401 5.11 -29.67 1.36
CA TYR A 401 4.27 -30.70 0.72
C TYR A 401 3.72 -31.73 1.70
N ARG A 402 4.32 -31.82 2.90
CA ARG A 402 3.85 -32.69 3.98
C ARG A 402 2.93 -31.98 4.97
N GLN A 403 2.67 -30.69 4.76
CA GLN A 403 1.80 -29.88 5.59
C GLN A 403 0.52 -29.56 4.84
N THR A 404 -0.62 -29.73 5.50
CA THR A 404 -1.91 -29.29 4.96
C THR A 404 -2.02 -27.79 5.12
N SER A 405 -2.29 -27.09 4.02
CA SER A 405 -2.61 -25.67 4.02
C SER A 405 -3.91 -25.46 3.27
N VAL A 406 -4.90 -24.91 3.96
CA VAL A 406 -6.16 -24.54 3.35
C VAL A 406 -6.26 -23.01 3.35
N THR A 407 -6.17 -22.45 2.15
CA THR A 407 -6.40 -21.03 1.89
C THR A 407 -7.68 -20.84 1.10
N ASN A 408 -8.41 -19.78 1.42
CA ASN A 408 -9.64 -19.39 0.71
C ASN A 408 -9.36 -18.64 -0.59
N LEU A 409 -8.18 -18.07 -0.74
CA LEU A 409 -7.78 -17.08 -1.76
C LEU A 409 -7.92 -17.55 -3.22
N SER A 410 -7.94 -18.86 -3.46
CA SER A 410 -8.07 -19.42 -4.81
C SER A 410 -9.51 -19.71 -5.24
N LEU A 411 -10.48 -19.52 -4.34
CA LEU A 411 -11.83 -20.06 -4.54
C LEU A 411 -12.77 -19.08 -5.27
N ILE A 412 -12.67 -17.79 -5.04
CA ILE A 412 -13.57 -16.76 -5.58
C ILE A 412 -12.88 -15.94 -6.66
N ALA A 413 -12.04 -14.99 -6.29
CA ALA A 413 -11.53 -13.98 -7.21
C ALA A 413 -10.77 -14.52 -8.41
N PRO A 414 -9.90 -15.54 -8.31
CA PRO A 414 -9.25 -16.12 -9.48
C PRO A 414 -10.21 -16.81 -10.45
N GLN A 415 -11.30 -17.36 -9.94
CA GLN A 415 -12.29 -18.05 -10.76
C GLN A 415 -13.25 -17.07 -11.43
N LEU A 416 -13.67 -16.03 -10.71
CA LEU A 416 -14.73 -15.11 -11.14
C LEU A 416 -14.18 -13.84 -11.80
N GLY A 417 -12.90 -13.51 -11.60
CA GLY A 417 -12.31 -12.26 -12.08
C GLY A 417 -12.81 -11.03 -11.32
N VAL A 418 -13.21 -11.19 -10.06
CA VAL A 418 -13.64 -10.12 -9.17
C VAL A 418 -12.47 -9.55 -8.37
N PRO A 419 -12.56 -8.33 -7.82
CA PRO A 419 -11.57 -7.80 -6.91
C PRO A 419 -11.65 -8.48 -5.55
N GLU A 420 -10.48 -8.74 -4.96
CA GLU A 420 -10.35 -9.32 -3.62
C GLU A 420 -9.09 -8.77 -2.95
N MET A 421 -9.25 -8.22 -1.74
CA MET A 421 -8.18 -7.56 -1.00
C MET A 421 -7.98 -8.20 0.36
N THR A 422 -6.70 -8.50 0.65
CA THR A 422 -6.27 -8.96 1.97
C THR A 422 -5.86 -7.81 2.86
N VAL A 423 -6.29 -7.83 4.12
CA VAL A 423 -5.83 -6.94 5.20
C VAL A 423 -5.47 -7.75 6.43
N GLN A 424 -4.61 -7.18 7.28
CA GLN A 424 -4.12 -7.85 8.48
C GLN A 424 -5.17 -7.90 9.59
N THR A 425 -5.13 -9.00 10.38
CA THR A 425 -5.90 -9.18 11.63
C THR A 425 -4.99 -9.54 12.81
N GLY A 426 -3.68 -9.50 12.63
CA GLY A 426 -2.69 -9.77 13.67
C GLY A 426 -1.59 -10.74 13.27
N LEU A 427 -0.79 -11.13 14.25
CA LEU A 427 0.30 -12.08 14.10
C LEU A 427 -0.05 -13.38 14.84
N HIS A 428 0.07 -14.51 14.14
CA HIS A 428 -0.06 -15.85 14.70
C HIS A 428 1.11 -16.17 15.63
N SER A 429 0.91 -17.00 16.64
CA SER A 429 1.96 -17.46 17.58
C SER A 429 3.15 -18.16 16.89
N ARG A 430 2.98 -18.60 15.64
CA ARG A 430 4.06 -19.11 14.76
C ARG A 430 4.79 -18.02 13.99
N ASN A 431 4.66 -16.76 14.39
CA ASN A 431 5.33 -15.64 13.73
C ASN A 431 5.05 -15.54 12.20
N ALA A 432 3.80 -15.54 11.82
CA ALA A 432 3.37 -15.20 10.47
C ALA A 432 2.04 -14.44 10.53
N GLY A 433 1.80 -13.53 9.61
CA GLY A 433 0.60 -12.71 9.59
C GLY A 433 -0.68 -13.53 9.40
N MET A 434 -1.77 -13.04 9.95
CA MET A 434 -3.14 -13.49 9.73
C MET A 434 -3.95 -12.38 9.07
N GLY A 435 -5.01 -12.71 8.32
CA GLY A 435 -5.80 -11.68 7.65
C GLY A 435 -7.18 -12.15 7.23
N ILE A 436 -7.97 -11.15 6.83
CA ILE A 436 -9.29 -11.31 6.22
C ILE A 436 -9.29 -10.80 4.78
N GLU A 437 -10.22 -11.31 4.00
CA GLU A 437 -10.48 -10.89 2.64
C GLU A 437 -11.77 -10.08 2.56
N PHE A 438 -11.74 -8.99 1.77
CA PHE A 438 -12.91 -8.31 1.25
C PHE A 438 -13.02 -8.64 -0.23
N ALA A 439 -14.12 -9.25 -0.67
CA ALA A 439 -14.34 -9.57 -2.07
C ALA A 439 -15.66 -8.97 -2.59
N GLY A 440 -15.61 -8.38 -3.79
CA GLY A 440 -16.73 -7.68 -4.42
C GLY A 440 -17.25 -8.35 -5.69
N LEU A 441 -18.04 -7.62 -6.47
CA LEU A 441 -18.40 -7.95 -7.84
C LEU A 441 -17.38 -7.40 -8.83
N ARG A 442 -17.38 -7.85 -10.10
CA ARG A 442 -16.49 -7.32 -11.14
C ARG A 442 -16.66 -5.80 -11.25
N GLY A 443 -15.56 -5.05 -11.14
CA GLY A 443 -15.53 -3.58 -11.16
C GLY A 443 -15.69 -2.90 -9.81
N ASP A 444 -15.86 -3.64 -8.72
CA ASP A 444 -15.99 -3.08 -7.36
C ASP A 444 -14.64 -2.70 -6.72
N ASP A 445 -13.57 -2.55 -7.51
CA ASP A 445 -12.20 -2.30 -7.01
C ASP A 445 -12.14 -1.12 -6.04
N GLN A 446 -12.78 0.02 -6.38
CA GLN A 446 -12.85 1.17 -5.47
C GLN A 446 -13.60 0.84 -4.16
N LYS A 447 -14.73 0.14 -4.27
CA LYS A 447 -15.53 -0.24 -3.11
C LYS A 447 -14.74 -1.13 -2.14
N ILE A 448 -13.97 -2.08 -2.67
CA ILE A 448 -13.13 -2.98 -1.87
C ILE A 448 -11.99 -2.21 -1.21
N LEU A 449 -11.34 -1.30 -1.94
CA LEU A 449 -10.34 -0.40 -1.35
C LEU A 449 -10.93 0.47 -0.24
N ASP A 450 -12.12 1.04 -0.44
CA ASP A 450 -12.79 1.90 0.53
C ASP A 450 -13.14 1.14 1.82
N LEU A 451 -13.66 -0.09 1.71
CA LEU A 451 -13.97 -0.94 2.87
C LEU A 451 -12.71 -1.29 3.66
N ALA A 452 -11.66 -1.73 2.96
CA ALA A 452 -10.38 -2.04 3.56
C ALA A 452 -9.71 -0.80 4.19
N TYR A 453 -9.78 0.35 3.54
CA TYR A 453 -9.27 1.62 4.06
C TYR A 453 -10.03 2.07 5.30
N SER A 454 -11.36 2.03 5.26
CA SER A 454 -12.22 2.35 6.41
C SER A 454 -11.92 1.46 7.63
N TYR A 455 -11.62 0.17 7.42
CA TYR A 455 -11.23 -0.76 8.48
C TYR A 455 -9.84 -0.42 9.03
N THR A 456 -8.82 -0.35 8.16
CA THR A 456 -7.43 -0.18 8.59
C THR A 456 -7.12 1.22 9.12
N ALA A 457 -7.91 2.23 8.78
CA ALA A 457 -7.81 3.57 9.37
C ALA A 457 -8.18 3.59 10.87
N ARG A 458 -8.96 2.61 11.34
CA ARG A 458 -9.36 2.51 12.74
C ARG A 458 -8.65 1.37 13.48
N TYR A 459 -8.38 0.26 12.80
CA TYR A 459 -7.76 -0.94 13.34
C TYR A 459 -6.57 -1.34 12.49
N ASP A 460 -5.38 -0.86 12.86
CA ASP A 460 -4.13 -1.26 12.23
C ASP A 460 -3.52 -2.44 12.99
N HIS A 461 -3.63 -3.62 12.39
CA HIS A 461 -3.09 -4.86 12.94
C HIS A 461 -1.72 -5.24 12.37
N ARG A 462 -1.09 -4.31 11.64
CA ARG A 462 0.26 -4.56 11.15
C ARG A 462 1.24 -4.64 12.31
N THR A 463 1.92 -5.77 12.42
CA THR A 463 3.08 -5.94 13.29
C THR A 463 4.35 -5.69 12.49
N VAL A 464 5.24 -4.84 12.99
CA VAL A 464 6.54 -4.59 12.34
C VAL A 464 7.49 -5.75 12.63
N PRO A 465 8.13 -6.38 11.61
CA PRO A 465 9.06 -7.48 11.86
C PRO A 465 10.31 -7.02 12.61
N GLU A 466 10.65 -7.70 13.69
CA GLU A 466 11.86 -7.41 14.48
C GLU A 466 13.17 -7.78 13.76
N TYR A 467 13.10 -8.67 12.76
CA TYR A 467 14.26 -9.16 12.03
C TYR A 467 15.09 -8.05 11.37
N ALA A 468 14.42 -7.02 10.85
CA ALA A 468 15.07 -5.93 10.13
C ALA A 468 14.90 -4.61 10.89
N GLU A 469 15.70 -4.45 11.92
CA GLU A 469 15.76 -3.22 12.73
C GLU A 469 15.98 -1.95 11.90
N ASN A 470 15.62 -0.81 12.45
CA ASN A 470 15.94 0.47 11.85
C ASN A 470 17.44 0.75 11.95
N LEU A 471 18.13 0.97 10.81
CA LEU A 471 19.58 1.19 10.74
C LEU A 471 20.04 2.47 11.44
N TYR A 472 19.14 3.42 11.60
CA TYR A 472 19.41 4.75 12.18
C TYR A 472 18.88 4.89 13.61
N GLY A 473 18.50 3.77 14.25
CA GLY A 473 17.95 3.71 15.60
C GLY A 473 16.43 3.94 15.62
N ALA A 474 15.85 3.99 16.81
CA ALA A 474 14.42 4.24 16.96
C ALA A 474 14.06 5.63 16.42
N ALA A 475 13.06 5.69 15.56
CA ALA A 475 12.54 6.96 15.06
C ALA A 475 11.86 7.72 16.21
N ARG A 476 12.32 8.96 16.47
CA ARG A 476 11.68 9.85 17.44
C ARG A 476 10.37 10.46 16.93
N TYR A 477 10.26 10.55 15.61
CA TYR A 477 9.11 11.11 14.88
C TYR A 477 8.83 10.24 13.65
N SER A 478 7.58 10.11 13.27
CA SER A 478 7.22 9.57 11.95
C SER A 478 7.58 10.57 10.84
N MET A 479 7.73 10.11 9.61
CA MET A 479 8.00 10.99 8.48
C MET A 479 6.87 12.02 8.27
N SER A 480 5.62 11.62 8.47
CA SER A 480 4.47 12.52 8.38
C SER A 480 4.49 13.64 9.43
N GLU A 481 4.94 13.35 10.66
CA GLU A 481 5.12 14.36 11.71
C GLU A 481 6.25 15.34 11.36
N ILE A 482 7.39 14.84 10.86
CA ILE A 482 8.51 15.69 10.42
C ILE A 482 8.06 16.63 9.29
N VAL A 483 7.41 16.10 8.26
CA VAL A 483 6.88 16.87 7.12
C VAL A 483 5.87 17.91 7.60
N SER A 484 4.95 17.53 8.48
CA SER A 484 3.94 18.46 9.02
C SER A 484 4.56 19.62 9.79
N ARG A 485 5.58 19.35 10.62
CA ARG A 485 6.33 20.39 11.36
C ARG A 485 7.05 21.34 10.41
N TYR A 486 7.68 20.80 9.36
CA TYR A 486 8.37 21.58 8.33
C TYR A 486 7.42 22.52 7.59
N ILE A 487 6.25 22.03 7.14
CA ILE A 487 5.26 22.83 6.40
C ILE A 487 4.69 23.95 7.27
N VAL A 488 4.32 23.68 8.52
CA VAL A 488 3.80 24.70 9.45
C VAL A 488 4.80 25.82 9.67
N PHE A 489 6.08 25.48 9.69
CA PHE A 489 7.15 26.44 9.93
C PHE A 489 7.49 27.29 8.71
N THR A 490 7.53 26.70 7.51
CA THR A 490 7.88 27.40 6.27
C THR A 490 6.73 28.22 5.68
N THR A 491 5.50 28.03 6.17
CA THR A 491 4.36 28.83 5.74
C THR A 491 4.41 30.21 6.38
N PRO A 492 4.49 31.35 5.60
CA PRO A 492 4.52 32.67 6.15
C PRO A 492 3.30 32.93 7.05
N LYS A 493 3.52 33.34 8.31
CA LYS A 493 2.44 33.87 9.14
C LYS A 493 1.91 35.10 8.43
N THR A 494 0.70 35.03 7.86
CA THR A 494 0.02 36.21 7.34
C THR A 494 -0.15 37.20 8.50
N SER A 495 0.66 38.28 8.49
CA SER A 495 0.54 39.40 9.38
C SER A 495 -0.76 40.16 9.07
N GLY A 496 -1.81 39.80 9.77
CA GLY A 496 -3.13 40.40 9.61
C GLY A 496 -3.91 40.30 10.91
N SER A 497 -3.49 41.07 11.90
CA SER A 497 -4.38 41.49 12.98
C SER A 497 -3.91 42.83 13.47
N SER A 498 -4.55 43.87 12.97
CA SER A 498 -4.57 45.22 13.54
C SER A 498 -4.96 45.14 15.01
N ALA A 499 -4.13 45.74 15.84
CA ALA A 499 -4.38 45.98 17.24
C ALA A 499 -5.71 46.70 17.41
N VAL A 500 -6.63 46.08 18.13
CA VAL A 500 -7.77 46.79 18.74
C VAL A 500 -7.34 47.13 20.15
N SER A 501 -7.20 48.44 20.38
CA SER A 501 -6.97 49.06 21.65
C SER A 501 -8.07 48.71 22.66
N SER A 502 -7.65 48.30 23.84
CA SER A 502 -8.50 48.21 25.04
C SER A 502 -8.94 49.60 25.52
N PRO A 503 -10.16 49.77 26.02
CA PRO A 503 -10.51 50.85 26.95
C PRO A 503 -10.39 50.37 28.40
N GLU A 504 -9.80 51.25 29.18
CA GLU A 504 -9.65 51.19 30.64
C GLU A 504 -10.98 51.36 31.39
N ASP A 505 -11.00 50.71 32.51
CA ASP A 505 -11.58 51.04 33.82
C ASP A 505 -13.00 51.61 33.96
N SER A 506 -13.78 50.92 34.77
CA SER A 506 -14.40 51.51 35.95
C SER A 506 -15.03 50.47 36.88
N SER A 507 -14.70 50.67 38.12
CA SER A 507 -15.08 50.03 39.36
C SER A 507 -16.58 49.91 39.63
N ALA A 508 -17.03 48.88 40.34
CA ALA A 508 -17.77 48.96 41.60
C ALA A 508 -18.03 47.59 42.24
N LYS A 509 -17.83 47.60 43.53
CA LYS A 509 -18.10 46.59 44.55
C LYS A 509 -19.59 46.24 44.64
N THR A 510 -19.93 45.03 45.05
CA THR A 510 -20.54 44.73 46.38
C THR A 510 -20.74 43.24 46.61
N GLU A 511 -20.50 42.91 47.85
CA GLU A 511 -20.68 41.74 48.67
C GLU A 511 -22.06 41.03 48.52
N ASN A 512 -22.25 39.77 48.75
CA ASN A 512 -22.18 38.99 49.98
C ASN A 512 -23.04 37.68 49.90
N THR A 513 -22.51 36.66 50.54
CA THR A 513 -23.17 35.63 51.34
C THR A 513 -24.02 34.53 50.72
N GLY A 514 -23.58 33.29 51.04
CA GLY A 514 -24.49 32.26 51.49
C GLY A 514 -24.21 30.84 50.99
N SER A 515 -23.34 30.14 51.63
CA SER A 515 -23.44 28.86 52.30
C SER A 515 -24.08 27.64 51.57
N ALA A 516 -23.29 26.62 51.53
CA ALA A 516 -23.48 25.23 51.96
C ALA A 516 -23.69 24.12 50.94
N ALA A 517 -22.68 23.29 50.96
CA ALA A 517 -22.66 21.81 51.06
C ALA A 517 -22.88 20.93 49.82
N VAL A 518 -21.75 20.36 49.43
CA VAL A 518 -21.41 18.91 49.35
C VAL A 518 -22.26 18.03 48.45
N THR A 519 -21.70 17.48 47.40
CA THR A 519 -21.07 16.15 47.26
C THR A 519 -20.54 15.90 45.84
N GLU A 520 -19.34 15.30 45.84
CA GLU A 520 -18.65 14.52 44.80
C GLU A 520 -19.44 14.07 43.55
N THR A 521 -18.91 14.20 42.37
CA THR A 521 -17.96 13.29 41.75
C THR A 521 -17.44 13.89 40.43
N ASP A 522 -16.14 14.04 40.42
CA ASP A 522 -15.34 14.43 39.26
C ASP A 522 -15.05 13.20 38.39
N ARG A 523 -15.30 13.26 37.11
CA ARG A 523 -14.64 12.43 36.11
C ARG A 523 -14.56 13.15 34.77
N ASP A 524 -13.37 13.61 34.48
CA ASP A 524 -12.70 13.73 33.17
C ASP A 524 -13.56 14.01 31.93
N GLN A 525 -13.42 15.22 31.45
CA GLN A 525 -13.65 15.55 30.05
C GLN A 525 -12.31 15.81 29.36
N PRO A 526 -12.01 15.18 28.20
CA PRO A 526 -10.82 15.46 27.45
C PRO A 526 -10.92 16.78 26.67
N ASN A 527 -9.80 17.42 26.63
CA ASN A 527 -9.49 18.74 26.16
C ASN A 527 -9.95 19.02 24.71
N ARG A 528 -11.00 19.83 24.53
CA ARG A 528 -11.56 20.24 23.22
C ARG A 528 -10.62 21.12 22.35
N THR A 529 -9.46 21.51 22.86
CA THR A 529 -8.52 22.39 22.14
C THR A 529 -7.63 21.61 21.16
N ALA A 530 -7.33 20.34 21.42
CA ALA A 530 -6.50 19.51 20.54
C ALA A 530 -7.21 19.18 19.20
N ASN A 531 -8.53 18.93 19.24
CA ASN A 531 -9.29 18.58 18.04
C ASN A 531 -9.48 19.74 17.04
N LYS A 532 -9.43 21.00 17.48
CA LYS A 532 -9.55 22.15 16.55
C LYS A 532 -8.27 22.41 15.75
N VAL A 533 -7.10 22.13 16.32
CA VAL A 533 -5.83 22.29 15.62
C VAL A 533 -5.65 21.19 14.56
N THR A 534 -6.04 19.97 14.85
CA THR A 534 -5.96 18.84 13.90
C THR A 534 -6.88 19.03 12.67
N VAL A 535 -8.10 19.55 12.87
CA VAL A 535 -9.03 19.83 11.77
C VAL A 535 -8.54 20.98 10.88
N ILE A 536 -7.88 22.00 11.45
CA ILE A 536 -7.34 23.14 10.69
C ILE A 536 -6.09 22.71 9.89
N CYS A 537 -5.25 21.82 10.41
CA CYS A 537 -4.09 21.29 9.68
C CYS A 537 -4.52 20.41 8.49
N ILE A 538 -5.54 19.55 8.64
CA ILE A 538 -6.08 18.73 7.55
C ILE A 538 -6.70 19.62 6.47
N ALA A 539 -7.40 20.69 6.84
CA ALA A 539 -7.96 21.65 5.87
C ALA A 539 -6.87 22.45 5.12
N GLY A 540 -5.77 22.80 5.78
CA GLY A 540 -4.64 23.51 5.16
C GLY A 540 -3.91 22.66 4.11
N VAL A 541 -3.63 21.40 4.40
CA VAL A 541 -3.02 20.44 3.46
C VAL A 541 -3.95 20.20 2.26
N SER A 542 -5.25 20.06 2.49
CA SER A 542 -6.25 19.91 1.42
C SER A 542 -6.31 21.13 0.49
N VAL A 543 -6.10 22.35 0.99
CA VAL A 543 -6.09 23.57 0.16
C VAL A 543 -4.81 23.67 -0.68
N CYS A 544 -3.65 23.32 -0.15
CA CYS A 544 -2.39 23.29 -0.93
C CYS A 544 -2.44 22.20 -2.02
N ILE A 545 -2.95 21.02 -1.71
CA ILE A 545 -3.18 19.95 -2.69
C ILE A 545 -4.18 20.41 -3.78
N LEU A 546 -5.24 21.14 -3.44
CA LEU A 546 -6.20 21.67 -4.39
C LEU A 546 -5.60 22.76 -5.30
N ILE A 547 -4.68 23.58 -4.81
CA ILE A 547 -4.00 24.62 -5.60
C ILE A 547 -3.03 23.96 -6.61
N CYS A 548 -2.23 22.99 -6.16
CA CYS A 548 -1.34 22.23 -7.05
C CYS A 548 -2.13 21.43 -8.10
N LEU A 549 -3.28 20.85 -7.72
CA LEU A 549 -4.17 20.13 -8.63
C LEU A 549 -4.84 21.03 -9.67
N SER A 550 -5.20 22.27 -9.31
CA SER A 550 -5.79 23.23 -10.25
C SER A 550 -4.80 23.69 -11.32
N ALA A 551 -3.52 23.82 -10.98
CA ALA A 551 -2.44 24.11 -11.92
C ALA A 551 -2.21 22.93 -12.90
N ASN A 552 -2.25 21.70 -12.42
CA ASN A 552 -2.10 20.49 -13.23
C ASN A 552 -3.26 20.27 -14.22
N ILE A 553 -4.51 20.52 -13.80
CA ILE A 553 -5.68 20.43 -14.69
C ILE A 553 -5.59 21.47 -15.84
N ARG A 554 -5.04 22.64 -15.56
CA ARG A 554 -4.85 23.70 -16.58
C ARG A 554 -3.81 23.28 -17.61
N ASN A 555 -2.72 22.64 -17.19
CA ASN A 555 -1.65 22.16 -18.06
C ASN A 555 -2.08 20.95 -18.90
N SER A 556 -2.82 19.99 -18.35
CA SER A 556 -3.32 18.83 -19.09
C SER A 556 -4.32 19.22 -20.18
N ARG A 557 -5.17 20.25 -19.95
CA ARG A 557 -6.08 20.80 -20.96
C ARG A 557 -5.33 21.50 -22.10
N MET A 558 -4.20 22.17 -21.83
CA MET A 558 -3.34 22.77 -22.86
C MET A 558 -2.62 21.70 -23.69
N ARG A 559 -2.13 20.61 -23.09
CA ARG A 559 -1.51 19.47 -23.81
C ARG A 559 -2.51 18.75 -24.72
N LYS A 560 -3.76 18.52 -24.28
CA LYS A 560 -4.84 17.96 -25.14
C LYS A 560 -5.17 18.87 -26.33
N ARG A 561 -5.16 20.20 -26.19
CA ARG A 561 -5.35 21.14 -27.30
C ARG A 561 -4.19 21.10 -28.28
N ARG A 562 -2.91 21.01 -27.83
CA ARG A 562 -1.74 20.89 -28.72
C ARG A 562 -1.69 19.55 -29.47
N ARG A 563 -2.11 18.42 -28.87
CA ARG A 563 -2.23 17.12 -29.57
C ARG A 563 -3.34 17.11 -30.62
N ARG A 564 -4.49 17.79 -30.38
CA ARG A 564 -5.54 17.91 -31.38
C ARG A 564 -5.16 18.82 -32.57
N SER A 565 -4.32 19.85 -32.37
CA SER A 565 -3.83 20.70 -33.47
C SER A 565 -2.76 20.01 -34.33
N ARG A 566 -1.96 19.06 -33.75
CA ARG A 566 -1.00 18.26 -34.52
C ARG A 566 -1.63 17.09 -35.32
N ARG A 567 -2.85 16.66 -35.01
CA ARG A 567 -3.58 15.65 -35.80
C ARG A 567 -4.42 16.26 -36.96
N ARG A 568 -4.48 17.58 -37.06
CA ARG A 568 -5.19 18.29 -38.13
C ARG A 568 -4.23 18.97 -39.13
N ARG A 569 -2.95 18.75 -39.01
CA ARG A 569 -1.90 18.98 -40.00
C ARG A 569 -1.32 17.63 -40.41
#